data_01e01c386610ade01acbfa4d57098843
#
_entry.id   01e01c386610ade01acbfa4d57098843
#
_cell.length_a   1.000
_cell.length_b   1.000
_cell.length_c   1.000
_cell.angle_alpha   90.00
_cell.angle_beta   90.00
_cell.angle_gamma   90.00
#
_symmetry.space_group_name_H-M   'P 1'
#
loop_
_entity.id
_entity.type
_entity.pdbx_description
1 polymer ?
#
loop_
_entity_poly.entity_id
_entity_poly.type
_entity_poly.pdbx_seq_one_letter_code
_entity_poly.pdbx_strand_id
1 'polypeptide(L)'
;PARIKSLITKYCDFMPIDVSLEGETINKKNPPWRKKPSELKNDDYIELYKYLYPFQGDPLLWIHLNTDFPYNIQGILYFPKLTGRADWEKGEIKLFCNQVFVSDSIKEIVPKYLLPLRGVIDSTDIPLNVSRSALQTDRKVRSISSFISKKIANKLSELLKNTPEFYAEIWDSISAFVKIGVMEDEKFSELAQNSMI
;
A
#
# COMPACT_ATOMS: atom_id res chain seq x y z
N PRO A 1 14.75 -5.40 27.79
CA PRO A 1 13.58 -6.14 27.21
C PRO A 1 12.77 -5.25 26.27
N ALA A 2 12.24 -4.09 26.71
CA ALA A 2 11.33 -3.25 25.91
C ALA A 2 11.90 -2.83 24.54
N ARG A 3 13.18 -2.41 24.47
CA ARG A 3 13.83 -2.03 23.20
C ARG A 3 13.96 -3.22 22.24
N ILE A 4 14.25 -4.40 22.74
CA ILE A 4 14.35 -5.63 21.91
C ILE A 4 12.97 -5.97 21.37
N LYS A 5 11.94 -5.95 22.21
CA LYS A 5 10.55 -6.18 21.80
C LYS A 5 10.14 -5.19 20.70
N SER A 6 10.43 -3.90 20.87
CA SER A 6 10.14 -2.87 19.86
C SER A 6 10.86 -3.13 18.52
N LEU A 7 12.11 -3.60 18.54
CA LEU A 7 12.85 -3.95 17.32
C LEU A 7 12.25 -5.18 16.64
N ILE A 8 11.90 -6.23 17.40
CA ILE A 8 11.23 -7.42 16.86
C ILE A 8 9.90 -7.01 16.19
N THR A 9 9.06 -6.24 16.88
CA THR A 9 7.81 -5.75 16.32
C THR A 9 8.02 -4.90 15.07
N LYS A 10 9.07 -4.08 15.01
CA LYS A 10 9.34 -3.25 13.84
C LYS A 10 9.78 -4.08 12.63
N TYR A 11 10.73 -5.01 12.81
CA TYR A 11 11.40 -5.67 11.68
C TYR A 11 10.89 -7.07 11.40
N CYS A 12 10.40 -7.78 12.40
CA CYS A 12 10.08 -9.20 12.34
C CYS A 12 8.59 -9.51 12.56
N ASP A 13 7.75 -8.48 12.69
CA ASP A 13 6.35 -8.63 13.11
C ASP A 13 5.56 -9.63 12.27
N PHE A 14 5.83 -9.67 10.98
CA PHE A 14 5.10 -10.53 10.05
C PHE A 14 5.92 -11.69 9.49
N MET A 15 7.07 -11.99 10.10
CA MET A 15 7.88 -13.15 9.68
C MET A 15 7.08 -14.45 9.75
N PRO A 16 7.29 -15.39 8.79
CA PRO A 16 6.54 -16.65 8.74
C PRO A 16 6.93 -17.66 9.83
N ILE A 17 8.00 -17.37 10.59
CA ILE A 17 8.49 -18.18 11.70
C ILE A 17 8.16 -17.52 13.03
N ASP A 18 8.09 -18.30 14.12
CA ASP A 18 7.91 -17.76 15.47
C ASP A 18 9.17 -17.01 15.92
N VAL A 19 8.97 -15.76 16.32
CA VAL A 19 9.99 -14.94 16.97
C VAL A 19 9.59 -14.76 18.42
N SER A 20 10.31 -15.45 19.31
CA SER A 20 9.99 -15.45 20.74
C SER A 20 11.00 -14.63 21.54
N LEU A 21 10.53 -13.93 22.55
CA LEU A 21 11.33 -13.21 23.54
C LEU A 21 10.85 -13.61 24.94
N GLU A 22 11.79 -14.08 25.76
CA GLU A 22 11.49 -14.52 27.14
C GLU A 22 10.37 -15.57 27.24
N GLY A 23 10.26 -16.45 26.21
CA GLY A 23 9.25 -17.51 26.15
C GLY A 23 7.91 -17.10 25.54
N GLU A 24 7.70 -15.83 25.22
CA GLU A 24 6.49 -15.34 24.56
C GLU A 24 6.75 -15.11 23.06
N THR A 25 5.83 -15.60 22.20
CA THR A 25 5.85 -15.27 20.78
C THR A 25 5.40 -13.83 20.58
N ILE A 26 6.22 -13.01 19.93
CA ILE A 26 6.02 -11.57 19.78
C ILE A 26 5.41 -11.22 18.43
N ASN A 27 5.77 -11.94 17.36
CA ASN A 27 5.37 -11.59 15.99
C ASN A 27 4.01 -12.16 15.59
N LYS A 28 3.40 -11.53 14.57
CA LYS A 28 2.16 -11.97 13.95
C LYS A 28 2.46 -12.69 12.64
N LYS A 29 2.12 -13.96 12.58
CA LYS A 29 2.28 -14.75 11.35
C LYS A 29 1.05 -14.60 10.43
N ASN A 30 1.22 -15.00 9.16
CA ASN A 30 0.14 -15.06 8.17
C ASN A 30 -0.59 -13.72 7.98
N PRO A 31 0.14 -12.66 7.61
CA PRO A 31 -0.47 -11.35 7.43
C PRO A 31 -1.55 -11.38 6.33
N PRO A 32 -2.60 -10.56 6.44
CA PRO A 32 -3.72 -10.56 5.50
C PRO A 32 -3.31 -10.41 4.03
N TRP A 33 -2.28 -9.62 3.72
CA TRP A 33 -1.83 -9.43 2.33
C TRP A 33 -1.22 -10.66 1.66
N ARG A 34 -0.93 -11.72 2.40
CA ARG A 34 -0.45 -13.01 1.87
C ARG A 34 -1.58 -13.96 1.51
N LYS A 35 -2.77 -13.69 2.00
CA LYS A 35 -3.98 -14.48 1.71
C LYS A 35 -4.61 -14.02 0.39
N LYS A 36 -5.46 -14.85 -0.18
CA LYS A 36 -6.28 -14.44 -1.33
C LYS A 36 -7.38 -13.47 -0.87
N PRO A 37 -7.77 -12.48 -1.70
CA PRO A 37 -8.88 -11.59 -1.37
C PRO A 37 -10.17 -12.32 -1.00
N SER A 38 -10.44 -13.48 -1.62
CA SER A 38 -11.61 -14.31 -1.34
C SER A 38 -11.63 -14.97 0.05
N GLU A 39 -10.49 -14.99 0.74
CA GLU A 39 -10.32 -15.56 2.07
C GLU A 39 -10.47 -14.50 3.19
N LEU A 40 -10.63 -13.24 2.80
CA LEU A 40 -10.69 -12.10 3.70
C LEU A 40 -12.05 -11.43 3.69
N LYS A 41 -12.45 -10.94 4.87
CA LYS A 41 -13.62 -10.08 5.07
C LYS A 41 -13.18 -8.61 5.21
N ASN A 42 -14.13 -7.70 5.11
CA ASN A 42 -13.87 -6.27 5.29
C ASN A 42 -13.21 -5.96 6.64
N ASP A 43 -13.63 -6.66 7.69
CA ASP A 43 -13.07 -6.48 9.04
C ASP A 43 -11.58 -6.81 9.09
N ASP A 44 -11.10 -7.84 8.37
CA ASP A 44 -9.69 -8.20 8.33
C ASP A 44 -8.83 -7.06 7.76
N TYR A 45 -9.35 -6.33 6.75
CA TYR A 45 -8.67 -5.17 6.16
C TYR A 45 -8.64 -3.98 7.13
N ILE A 46 -9.76 -3.72 7.80
CA ILE A 46 -9.89 -2.62 8.78
C ILE A 46 -9.01 -2.89 10.00
N GLU A 47 -8.99 -4.12 10.50
CA GLU A 47 -8.14 -4.53 11.64
C GLU A 47 -6.66 -4.36 11.31
N LEU A 48 -6.23 -4.79 10.11
CA LEU A 48 -4.85 -4.58 9.67
C LEU A 48 -4.51 -3.08 9.59
N TYR A 49 -5.42 -2.28 9.04
CA TYR A 49 -5.20 -0.83 8.94
C TYR A 49 -5.03 -0.19 10.33
N LYS A 50 -5.94 -0.49 11.27
CA LYS A 50 -5.87 0.00 12.66
C LYS A 50 -4.63 -0.48 13.39
N TYR A 51 -4.18 -1.69 13.09
CA TYR A 51 -2.94 -2.23 13.65
C TYR A 51 -1.70 -1.46 13.15
N LEU A 52 -1.64 -1.20 11.85
CA LEU A 52 -0.52 -0.48 11.24
C LEU A 52 -0.53 1.03 11.57
N TYR A 53 -1.72 1.60 11.78
CA TYR A 53 -1.95 3.04 11.97
C TYR A 53 -2.94 3.32 13.12
N PRO A 54 -2.56 3.05 14.38
CA PRO A 54 -3.48 2.98 15.53
C PRO A 54 -4.21 4.28 15.87
N PHE A 55 -3.75 5.42 15.38
CA PHE A 55 -4.36 6.73 15.66
C PHE A 55 -5.07 7.34 14.45
N GLN A 56 -5.33 6.53 13.43
CA GLN A 56 -6.04 6.96 12.23
C GLN A 56 -7.49 6.47 12.25
N GLY A 57 -8.39 7.25 11.65
CA GLY A 57 -9.75 6.80 11.40
C GLY A 57 -9.81 5.63 10.40
N ASP A 58 -10.99 5.11 10.11
CA ASP A 58 -11.13 4.03 9.13
C ASP A 58 -10.72 4.49 7.73
N PRO A 59 -10.15 3.61 6.90
CA PRO A 59 -9.81 3.93 5.53
C PRO A 59 -11.09 4.06 4.68
N LEU A 60 -11.03 4.88 3.64
CA LEU A 60 -12.15 5.05 2.69
C LEU A 60 -12.38 3.78 1.86
N LEU A 61 -11.28 3.23 1.37
CA LEU A 61 -11.25 2.01 0.57
C LEU A 61 -9.85 1.40 0.60
N TRP A 62 -9.73 0.18 0.08
CA TRP A 62 -8.45 -0.50 -0.08
C TRP A 62 -8.34 -1.23 -1.39
N ILE A 63 -7.11 -1.49 -1.78
CA ILE A 63 -6.76 -2.29 -2.95
C ILE A 63 -5.85 -3.41 -2.50
N HIS A 64 -6.29 -4.64 -2.68
CA HIS A 64 -5.50 -5.83 -2.42
C HIS A 64 -4.66 -6.17 -3.65
N LEU A 65 -3.35 -6.12 -3.51
CA LEU A 65 -2.39 -6.55 -4.51
C LEU A 65 -2.01 -8.00 -4.23
N ASN A 66 -2.28 -8.89 -5.18
CA ASN A 66 -1.87 -10.28 -5.11
C ASN A 66 -1.58 -10.77 -6.53
N THR A 67 -0.33 -10.73 -6.92
CA THR A 67 0.11 -11.06 -8.28
C THR A 67 1.49 -11.68 -8.27
N ASP A 68 1.70 -12.67 -9.14
CA ASP A 68 2.96 -13.36 -9.33
C ASP A 68 3.63 -12.96 -10.64
N PHE A 69 2.86 -12.41 -11.59
CA PHE A 69 3.35 -12.02 -12.89
C PHE A 69 2.75 -10.66 -13.33
N PRO A 70 3.51 -9.79 -13.97
CA PRO A 70 4.94 -9.85 -14.32
C PRO A 70 5.88 -9.63 -13.12
N TYR A 71 5.34 -9.26 -11.97
CA TYR A 71 6.09 -9.04 -10.74
C TYR A 71 5.40 -9.77 -9.58
N ASN A 72 6.19 -10.36 -8.71
CA ASN A 72 5.70 -10.90 -7.46
C ASN A 72 5.48 -9.74 -6.48
N ILE A 73 4.24 -9.28 -6.42
CA ILE A 73 3.81 -8.16 -5.55
C ILE A 73 2.57 -8.59 -4.79
N GLN A 74 2.68 -8.56 -3.49
CA GLN A 74 1.59 -8.74 -2.56
C GLN A 74 1.48 -7.51 -1.67
N GLY A 75 0.27 -7.16 -1.24
CA GLY A 75 0.12 -5.99 -0.42
C GLY A 75 -1.33 -5.54 -0.30
N ILE A 76 -1.55 -4.59 0.58
CA ILE A 76 -2.83 -3.90 0.70
C ILE A 76 -2.53 -2.41 0.78
N LEU A 77 -3.04 -1.66 -0.18
CA LEU A 77 -2.96 -0.21 -0.22
C LEU A 77 -4.29 0.38 0.23
N TYR A 78 -4.23 1.31 1.15
CA TYR A 78 -5.38 2.00 1.72
C TYR A 78 -5.43 3.46 1.29
N PHE A 79 -6.62 3.92 1.02
CA PHE A 79 -6.94 5.34 0.82
C PHE A 79 -7.39 5.91 2.17
N PRO A 80 -6.56 6.69 2.85
CA PRO A 80 -6.94 7.33 4.09
C PRO A 80 -7.93 8.47 3.83
N LYS A 81 -8.73 8.80 4.80
CA LYS A 81 -9.50 10.05 4.78
C LYS A 81 -8.54 11.21 5.00
N LEU A 82 -8.32 12.00 3.96
CA LEU A 82 -7.44 13.17 4.04
C LEU A 82 -8.19 14.33 4.70
N THR A 83 -7.62 14.90 5.75
CA THR A 83 -8.22 16.00 6.51
C THR A 83 -7.56 17.36 6.23
N GLY A 84 -6.45 17.37 5.51
CA GLY A 84 -5.75 18.60 5.19
C GLY A 84 -4.52 18.40 4.30
N ARG A 85 -3.91 19.54 3.90
CA ARG A 85 -2.74 19.56 3.00
C ARG A 85 -1.53 18.81 3.56
N ALA A 86 -1.37 18.77 4.87
CA ALA A 86 -0.27 18.06 5.53
C ALA A 86 -0.34 16.54 5.37
N ASP A 87 -1.52 15.98 5.08
CA ASP A 87 -1.70 14.54 4.91
C ASP A 87 -1.17 14.04 3.56
N TRP A 88 -1.05 14.94 2.58
CA TRP A 88 -0.50 14.62 1.25
C TRP A 88 0.98 14.20 1.28
N GLU A 89 1.73 14.70 2.25
CA GLU A 89 3.15 14.39 2.39
C GLU A 89 3.43 13.23 3.35
N LYS A 90 2.41 12.78 4.08
CA LYS A 90 2.51 11.80 5.16
C LYS A 90 2.03 10.39 4.79
N GLY A 91 1.92 10.08 3.52
CA GLY A 91 1.66 8.72 3.10
C GLY A 91 2.75 7.79 3.64
N GLU A 92 2.34 6.67 4.18
CA GLU A 92 3.23 5.73 4.84
C GLU A 92 2.94 4.32 4.33
N ILE A 93 3.56 3.97 3.22
CA ILE A 93 3.50 2.60 2.72
C ILE A 93 4.75 1.87 3.21
N LYS A 94 4.53 0.78 3.93
CA LYS A 94 5.59 -0.06 4.49
C LYS A 94 6.03 -1.08 3.45
N LEU A 95 7.32 -1.11 3.16
CA LEU A 95 7.91 -2.09 2.26
C LEU A 95 8.41 -3.30 3.05
N PHE A 96 8.02 -4.46 2.58
CA PHE A 96 8.50 -5.75 3.05
C PHE A 96 9.16 -6.54 1.90
N CYS A 97 10.05 -7.44 2.24
CA CYS A 97 10.58 -8.47 1.36
C CYS A 97 10.49 -9.80 2.10
N ASN A 98 9.68 -10.74 1.56
CA ASN A 98 9.38 -11.99 2.24
C ASN A 98 8.93 -11.78 3.70
N GLN A 99 8.01 -10.84 3.92
CA GLN A 99 7.44 -10.52 5.23
C GLN A 99 8.44 -9.90 6.23
N VAL A 100 9.67 -9.58 5.81
CA VAL A 100 10.66 -8.85 6.61
C VAL A 100 10.57 -7.37 6.26
N PHE A 101 10.43 -6.50 7.26
CA PHE A 101 10.35 -5.05 7.04
C PHE A 101 11.66 -4.49 6.47
N VAL A 102 11.55 -3.69 5.43
CA VAL A 102 12.66 -3.05 4.73
C VAL A 102 12.70 -1.54 4.96
N SER A 103 11.57 -0.87 4.70
CA SER A 103 11.48 0.59 4.77
C SER A 103 10.03 1.06 4.96
N ASP A 104 9.86 2.22 5.57
CA ASP A 104 8.60 2.98 5.66
C ASP A 104 8.56 4.16 4.67
N SER A 105 9.56 4.28 3.82
CA SER A 105 9.66 5.33 2.80
C SER A 105 9.92 4.69 1.43
N ILE A 106 8.88 4.67 0.61
CA ILE A 106 8.95 4.09 -0.76
C ILE A 106 8.67 5.15 -1.83
N LYS A 107 9.08 6.39 -1.56
CA LYS A 107 8.85 7.54 -2.48
C LYS A 107 9.40 7.33 -3.88
N GLU A 108 10.39 6.46 -4.01
CA GLU A 108 10.98 6.08 -5.29
C GLU A 108 10.17 4.98 -6.04
N ILE A 109 9.33 4.22 -5.31
CA ILE A 109 8.62 3.05 -5.84
C ILE A 109 7.21 3.41 -6.29
N VAL A 110 6.59 4.42 -5.70
CA VAL A 110 5.26 4.90 -6.08
C VAL A 110 5.33 6.30 -6.67
N PRO A 111 4.48 6.62 -7.66
CA PRO A 111 4.36 7.98 -8.19
C PRO A 111 3.99 8.97 -7.08
N LYS A 112 4.39 10.24 -7.26
CA LYS A 112 4.16 11.28 -6.25
C LYS A 112 2.68 11.46 -5.87
N TYR A 113 1.78 11.35 -6.83
CA TYR A 113 0.33 11.49 -6.59
C TYR A 113 -0.26 10.34 -5.76
N LEU A 114 0.46 9.22 -5.62
CA LEU A 114 0.08 8.09 -4.77
C LEU A 114 0.73 8.13 -3.38
N LEU A 115 1.58 9.12 -3.09
CA LEU A 115 2.22 9.27 -1.78
C LEU A 115 1.26 9.39 -0.60
N PRO A 116 0.01 9.92 -0.74
CA PRO A 116 -0.95 9.93 0.37
C PRO A 116 -1.44 8.56 0.80
N LEU A 117 -1.24 7.52 -0.03
CA LEU A 117 -1.67 6.16 0.31
C LEU A 117 -0.88 5.61 1.50
N ARG A 118 -1.53 4.70 2.20
CA ARG A 118 -0.97 3.93 3.31
C ARG A 118 -1.03 2.45 3.00
N GLY A 119 -0.36 1.64 3.78
CA GLY A 119 -0.46 0.19 3.67
C GLY A 119 0.85 -0.54 3.61
N VAL A 120 0.83 -1.65 2.89
CA VAL A 120 1.95 -2.58 2.79
C VAL A 120 2.16 -2.98 1.35
N ILE A 121 3.41 -3.03 0.93
CA ILE A 121 3.88 -3.74 -0.27
C ILE A 121 4.93 -4.76 0.17
N ASP A 122 4.72 -6.01 -0.19
CA ASP A 122 5.65 -7.12 0.04
C ASP A 122 6.06 -7.69 -1.32
N SER A 123 7.33 -7.57 -1.67
CA SER A 123 7.83 -7.97 -2.98
C SER A 123 9.28 -8.40 -2.92
N THR A 124 9.60 -9.50 -3.59
CA THR A 124 10.98 -9.94 -3.85
C THR A 124 11.59 -9.30 -5.09
N ASP A 125 10.76 -8.63 -5.88
CA ASP A 125 11.17 -8.03 -7.15
C ASP A 125 11.68 -6.61 -7.01
N ILE A 126 11.40 -5.95 -5.87
CA ILE A 126 11.92 -4.62 -5.59
C ILE A 126 13.39 -4.73 -5.19
N PRO A 127 14.31 -4.09 -5.91
CA PRO A 127 15.73 -4.17 -5.59
C PRO A 127 16.00 -3.47 -4.24
N LEU A 128 16.62 -4.22 -3.33
CA LEU A 128 16.92 -3.76 -1.95
C LEU A 128 18.26 -3.03 -1.84
N ASN A 129 18.79 -2.49 -2.93
CA ASN A 129 20.07 -1.80 -2.91
C ASN A 129 20.03 -0.54 -2.05
N VAL A 130 20.96 -0.49 -1.14
CA VAL A 130 21.08 0.40 0.02
C VAL A 130 21.29 1.89 -0.36
N SER A 131 21.65 2.21 -1.59
CA SER A 131 21.79 3.58 -2.03
C SER A 131 20.49 4.10 -2.67
N ARG A 132 19.82 5.01 -1.98
CA ARG A 132 18.57 5.66 -2.45
C ARG A 132 18.66 6.25 -3.87
N SER A 133 19.85 6.62 -4.33
CA SER A 133 20.11 7.12 -5.69
C SER A 133 20.03 6.04 -6.78
N ALA A 134 20.25 4.78 -6.45
CA ALA A 134 20.18 3.68 -7.39
C ALA A 134 18.75 3.25 -7.71
N LEU A 135 17.80 3.39 -6.78
CA LEU A 135 16.39 3.02 -6.98
C LEU A 135 15.71 3.91 -8.03
N GLN A 136 16.01 5.20 -8.06
CA GLN A 136 15.37 6.15 -9.00
C GLN A 136 15.72 5.88 -10.47
N THR A 137 16.84 5.24 -10.74
CA THR A 137 17.33 4.95 -12.10
C THR A 137 17.01 3.54 -12.56
N ASP A 138 16.56 2.68 -11.67
CA ASP A 138 16.27 1.28 -12.01
C ASP A 138 15.02 1.18 -12.89
N ARG A 139 15.17 0.61 -14.08
CA ARG A 139 14.07 0.34 -15.01
C ARG A 139 13.00 -0.55 -14.36
N LYS A 140 13.40 -1.49 -13.53
CA LYS A 140 12.51 -2.41 -12.82
C LYS A 140 11.62 -1.66 -11.82
N VAL A 141 12.17 -0.72 -11.06
CA VAL A 141 11.40 0.12 -10.12
C VAL A 141 10.34 0.93 -10.85
N ARG A 142 10.70 1.57 -11.96
CA ARG A 142 9.73 2.31 -12.80
C ARG A 142 8.62 1.42 -13.35
N SER A 143 8.96 0.21 -13.78
CA SER A 143 7.97 -0.74 -14.29
C SER A 143 7.03 -1.23 -13.18
N ILE A 144 7.52 -1.47 -11.97
CA ILE A 144 6.71 -1.81 -10.79
C ILE A 144 5.81 -0.64 -10.42
N SER A 145 6.33 0.58 -10.39
CA SER A 145 5.56 1.80 -10.15
C SER A 145 4.39 1.94 -11.13
N SER A 146 4.66 1.80 -12.42
CA SER A 146 3.63 1.84 -13.46
C SER A 146 2.59 0.70 -13.32
N PHE A 147 3.03 -0.48 -12.89
CA PHE A 147 2.13 -1.60 -12.63
C PHE A 147 1.18 -1.31 -11.45
N ILE A 148 1.69 -0.74 -10.36
CA ILE A 148 0.88 -0.34 -9.20
C ILE A 148 -0.13 0.74 -9.61
N SER A 149 0.32 1.79 -10.33
CA SER A 149 -0.56 2.84 -10.89
C SER A 149 -1.72 2.26 -11.68
N LYS A 150 -1.43 1.32 -12.58
CA LYS A 150 -2.44 0.64 -13.39
C LYS A 150 -3.45 -0.13 -12.55
N LYS A 151 -3.00 -0.84 -11.51
CA LYS A 151 -3.91 -1.56 -10.60
C LYS A 151 -4.84 -0.61 -9.86
N ILE A 152 -4.33 0.55 -9.43
CA ILE A 152 -5.12 1.58 -8.75
C ILE A 152 -6.15 2.18 -9.72
N ALA A 153 -5.74 2.59 -10.92
CA ALA A 153 -6.64 3.14 -11.93
C ALA A 153 -7.77 2.17 -12.28
N ASN A 154 -7.44 0.90 -12.52
CA ASN A 154 -8.44 -0.13 -12.80
C ASN A 154 -9.44 -0.29 -11.64
N LYS A 155 -8.97 -0.25 -10.38
CA LYS A 155 -9.86 -0.37 -9.21
C LYS A 155 -10.79 0.81 -9.09
N LEU A 156 -10.32 2.02 -9.34
CA LEU A 156 -11.17 3.23 -9.33
C LEU A 156 -12.23 3.16 -10.42
N SER A 157 -11.86 2.75 -11.64
CA SER A 157 -12.80 2.56 -12.75
C SER A 157 -13.83 1.45 -12.46
N GLU A 158 -13.42 0.37 -11.82
CA GLU A 158 -14.31 -0.70 -11.36
C GLU A 158 -15.31 -0.18 -10.30
N LEU A 159 -14.84 0.59 -9.33
CA LEU A 159 -15.70 1.17 -8.29
C LEU A 159 -16.75 2.11 -8.89
N LEU A 160 -16.35 3.01 -9.78
CA LEU A 160 -17.29 3.91 -10.46
C LEU A 160 -18.36 3.12 -11.23
N LYS A 161 -17.95 2.05 -11.92
CA LYS A 161 -18.89 1.23 -12.72
C LYS A 161 -19.83 0.40 -11.86
N ASN A 162 -19.34 -0.20 -10.78
CA ASN A 162 -20.08 -1.20 -10.01
C ASN A 162 -20.80 -0.59 -8.79
N THR A 163 -20.28 0.51 -8.25
CA THR A 163 -20.80 1.19 -7.04
C THR A 163 -20.71 2.72 -7.21
N PRO A 164 -21.41 3.31 -8.19
CA PRO A 164 -21.28 4.74 -8.51
C PRO A 164 -21.68 5.65 -7.35
N GLU A 165 -22.66 5.25 -6.55
CA GLU A 165 -23.13 6.02 -5.38
C GLU A 165 -22.02 6.12 -4.32
N PHE A 166 -21.40 4.99 -3.98
CA PHE A 166 -20.26 4.98 -3.07
C PHE A 166 -19.06 5.77 -3.64
N TYR A 167 -18.82 5.66 -4.95
CA TYR A 167 -17.74 6.42 -5.59
C TYR A 167 -17.98 7.93 -5.50
N ALA A 168 -19.23 8.38 -5.71
CA ALA A 168 -19.60 9.79 -5.55
C ALA A 168 -19.44 10.27 -4.10
N GLU A 169 -19.79 9.44 -3.12
CA GLU A 169 -19.63 9.76 -1.70
C GLU A 169 -18.17 10.02 -1.31
N ILE A 170 -17.23 9.22 -1.84
CA ILE A 170 -15.81 9.35 -1.53
C ILE A 170 -15.06 10.33 -2.45
N TRP A 171 -15.71 10.83 -3.51
CA TRP A 171 -15.08 11.63 -4.56
C TRP A 171 -14.31 12.84 -4.04
N ASP A 172 -14.88 13.61 -3.14
CA ASP A 172 -14.21 14.78 -2.57
C ASP A 172 -12.88 14.44 -1.91
N SER A 173 -12.79 13.24 -1.31
CA SER A 173 -11.59 12.78 -0.63
C SER A 173 -10.53 12.22 -1.59
N ILE A 174 -10.92 11.71 -2.76
CA ILE A 174 -10.00 11.09 -3.71
C ILE A 174 -9.72 11.94 -4.96
N SER A 175 -10.56 12.93 -5.23
CA SER A 175 -10.54 13.71 -6.49
C SER A 175 -9.19 14.36 -6.77
N ALA A 176 -8.55 14.89 -5.75
CA ALA A 176 -7.29 15.61 -5.92
C ALA A 176 -6.17 14.69 -6.44
N PHE A 177 -5.99 13.49 -5.87
CA PHE A 177 -4.95 12.59 -6.37
C PHE A 177 -5.33 11.96 -7.72
N VAL A 178 -6.63 11.70 -7.99
CA VAL A 178 -7.07 11.24 -9.33
C VAL A 178 -6.73 12.29 -10.38
N LYS A 179 -7.05 13.56 -10.13
CA LYS A 179 -6.75 14.67 -11.05
C LYS A 179 -5.25 14.86 -11.27
N ILE A 180 -4.45 14.81 -10.19
CA ILE A 180 -2.98 14.91 -10.31
C ILE A 180 -2.44 13.70 -11.09
N GLY A 181 -2.92 12.49 -10.80
CA GLY A 181 -2.51 11.28 -11.52
C GLY A 181 -2.81 11.34 -13.01
N VAL A 182 -3.98 11.85 -13.39
CA VAL A 182 -4.37 12.06 -14.80
C VAL A 182 -3.46 13.09 -15.49
N MET A 183 -2.95 14.09 -14.76
CA MET A 183 -2.05 15.12 -15.31
C MET A 183 -0.60 14.65 -15.42
N GLU A 184 -0.14 13.79 -14.51
CA GLU A 184 1.28 13.43 -14.39
C GLU A 184 1.63 12.06 -15.00
N ASP A 185 0.65 11.16 -15.19
CA ASP A 185 0.87 9.78 -15.63
C ASP A 185 -0.08 9.45 -16.80
N GLU A 186 0.46 9.40 -18.02
CA GLU A 186 -0.29 9.14 -19.24
C GLU A 186 -1.05 7.80 -19.19
N LYS A 187 -0.43 6.74 -18.66
CA LYS A 187 -1.07 5.43 -18.52
C LYS A 187 -2.17 5.41 -17.47
N PHE A 188 -1.97 6.17 -16.39
CA PHE A 188 -3.02 6.37 -15.40
C PHE A 188 -4.17 7.17 -16.01
N SER A 189 -3.86 8.21 -16.79
CA SER A 189 -4.85 9.05 -17.49
C SER A 189 -5.74 8.23 -18.41
N GLU A 190 -5.16 7.38 -19.27
CA GLU A 190 -5.91 6.50 -20.18
C GLU A 190 -6.95 5.62 -19.47
N LEU A 191 -6.64 5.18 -18.26
CA LEU A 191 -7.48 4.26 -17.48
C LEU A 191 -8.44 4.99 -16.53
N ALA A 192 -8.04 6.14 -16.00
CA ALA A 192 -8.75 6.84 -14.93
C ALA A 192 -9.48 8.10 -15.41
N GLN A 193 -9.27 8.60 -16.65
CA GLN A 193 -9.96 9.79 -17.15
C GLN A 193 -11.49 9.68 -17.12
N ASN A 194 -12.03 8.48 -17.34
CA ASN A 194 -13.45 8.21 -17.25
C ASN A 194 -13.95 8.02 -15.80
N SER A 195 -13.05 8.09 -14.84
CA SER A 195 -13.35 7.98 -13.40
C SER A 195 -13.44 9.36 -12.72
N MET A 196 -13.40 10.44 -13.49
CA MET A 196 -13.65 11.80 -13.00
C MET A 196 -15.15 12.13 -13.07
N ILE A 197 -15.71 12.58 -11.97
CA ILE A 197 -17.11 13.03 -11.84
C ILE A 197 -17.19 14.41 -11.26
#